data_d2b4052f3648009efb1f7b8d71155aed
#
_entry.id   d2b4052f3648009efb1f7b8d71155aed
#
_cell.length_a   1.000
_cell.length_b   1.000
_cell.length_c   1.000
_cell.angle_alpha   90.00
_cell.angle_beta   90.00
_cell.angle_gamma   90.00
#
_symmetry.space_group_name_H-M   'P 1'
#
loop_
_entity.id
_entity.type
_entity.pdbx_description
1 polymer ?
#
loop_
_entity_poly.entity_id
_entity_poly.type
_entity_poly.pdbx_seq_one_letter_code
_entity_poly.pdbx_strand_id
1 'polypeptide(L)'
;MSNPRTVYEILQLLEKYHGQRRATYSRLAGDATDAMAQILLEHLVVLEDHSLKVVQGEMQQLDPKHATYLTSGPVLSQEVTHAGDCHCAGDPTFQESLACALESDHLLDQLLHRLEGCSAAPSVLGLAKRLRDLEETKGRQIANFTRMD
;
A
#
# COMPACT_ATOMS: atom_id res chain seq x y z
N MET A 1 12.54 7.19 13.78
CA MET A 1 11.08 6.97 13.78
C MET A 1 10.75 5.67 14.49
N SER A 2 9.74 5.69 15.35
CA SER A 2 9.28 4.49 16.03
C SER A 2 8.42 3.66 15.10
N ASN A 3 8.47 2.33 15.26
CA ASN A 3 7.56 1.42 14.56
C ASN A 3 6.12 1.65 15.03
N PRO A 4 5.13 1.44 14.17
CA PRO A 4 3.73 1.51 14.59
C PRO A 4 3.44 0.42 15.64
N ARG A 5 2.71 0.80 16.69
CA ARG A 5 2.41 -0.09 17.82
C ARG A 5 0.94 -0.46 17.89
N THR A 6 0.06 0.47 17.56
CA THR A 6 -1.38 0.26 17.66
C THR A 6 -1.99 -0.02 16.29
N VAL A 7 -3.20 -0.58 16.29
CA VAL A 7 -3.98 -0.80 15.07
C VAL A 7 -4.15 0.51 14.30
N TYR A 8 -4.49 1.58 15.00
CA TYR A 8 -4.68 2.89 14.37
C TYR A 8 -3.40 3.42 13.72
N GLU A 9 -2.26 3.27 14.38
CA GLU A 9 -0.98 3.70 13.83
C GLU A 9 -0.62 2.93 12.55
N ILE A 10 -0.95 1.63 12.48
CA ILE A 10 -0.76 0.84 11.25
C ILE A 10 -1.63 1.42 10.13
N LEU A 11 -2.91 1.71 10.43
CA LEU A 11 -3.81 2.26 9.41
C LEU A 11 -3.37 3.65 8.95
N GLN A 12 -2.87 4.49 9.86
CA GLN A 12 -2.31 5.80 9.49
C GLN A 12 -1.12 5.65 8.54
N LEU A 13 -0.26 4.66 8.79
CA LEU A 13 0.90 4.41 7.94
C LEU A 13 0.48 3.89 6.56
N LEU A 14 -0.54 3.03 6.50
CA LEU A 14 -1.12 2.58 5.23
C LEU A 14 -1.75 3.74 4.46
N GLU A 15 -2.47 4.62 5.14
CA GLU A 15 -3.05 5.81 4.52
C GLU A 15 -1.96 6.69 3.91
N LYS A 16 -0.90 6.94 4.66
CA LYS A 16 0.24 7.71 4.18
C LYS A 16 0.91 7.04 2.98
N TYR A 17 1.10 5.72 3.05
CA TYR A 17 1.69 4.93 1.98
C TYR A 17 0.92 5.12 0.67
N HIS A 18 -0.38 4.86 0.69
CA HIS A 18 -1.20 4.94 -0.53
C HIS A 18 -1.30 6.36 -1.06
N GLY A 19 -1.40 7.36 -0.17
CA GLY A 19 -1.44 8.76 -0.56
C GLY A 19 -0.16 9.22 -1.25
N GLN A 20 1.00 8.85 -0.71
CA GLN A 20 2.29 9.19 -1.29
C GLN A 20 2.51 8.48 -2.63
N ARG A 21 2.15 7.20 -2.71
CA ARG A 21 2.28 6.43 -3.94
C ARG A 21 1.38 7.01 -5.03
N ARG A 22 0.14 7.35 -4.70
CA ARG A 22 -0.77 7.98 -5.66
C ARG A 22 -0.19 9.28 -6.23
N ALA A 23 0.29 10.16 -5.35
CA ALA A 23 0.85 11.45 -5.76
C ALA A 23 2.09 11.26 -6.64
N THR A 24 2.97 10.33 -6.27
CA THR A 24 4.20 10.05 -7.02
C THR A 24 3.89 9.47 -8.39
N TYR A 25 2.99 8.49 -8.47
CA TYR A 25 2.61 7.91 -9.77
C TYR A 25 1.94 8.94 -10.68
N SER A 26 1.11 9.82 -10.12
CA SER A 26 0.47 10.89 -10.89
C SER A 26 1.51 11.83 -11.50
N ARG A 27 2.51 12.22 -10.72
CA ARG A 27 3.59 13.08 -11.19
C ARG A 27 4.41 12.40 -12.29
N LEU A 28 4.79 11.14 -12.06
CA LEU A 28 5.57 10.37 -13.03
C LEU A 28 4.79 10.16 -14.33
N ALA A 29 3.49 9.92 -14.24
CA ALA A 29 2.65 9.74 -15.43
C ALA A 29 2.59 11.01 -16.27
N GLY A 30 2.54 12.18 -15.62
CA GLY A 30 2.52 13.47 -16.31
C GLY A 30 3.82 13.76 -17.08
N ASP A 31 4.94 13.24 -16.58
CA ASP A 31 6.26 13.49 -17.15
C ASP A 31 6.77 12.34 -18.04
N ALA A 32 6.05 11.21 -18.10
CA ALA A 32 6.51 10.02 -18.80
C ALA A 32 6.56 10.21 -20.32
N THR A 33 7.68 9.87 -20.93
CA THR A 33 7.85 9.86 -22.39
C THR A 33 7.58 8.49 -22.99
N ASP A 34 7.74 7.42 -22.22
CA ASP A 34 7.40 6.06 -22.64
C ASP A 34 5.88 5.87 -22.53
N ALA A 35 5.20 5.61 -23.65
CA ALA A 35 3.75 5.47 -23.69
C ALA A 35 3.25 4.32 -22.81
N MET A 36 3.96 3.19 -22.78
CA MET A 36 3.59 2.04 -21.95
C MET A 36 3.77 2.36 -20.46
N ALA A 37 4.83 3.09 -20.10
CA ALA A 37 5.04 3.54 -18.73
C ALA A 37 3.92 4.50 -18.30
N GLN A 38 3.52 5.42 -19.17
CA GLN A 38 2.45 6.37 -18.87
C GLN A 38 1.14 5.64 -18.57
N ILE A 39 0.76 4.67 -19.40
CA ILE A 39 -0.48 3.90 -19.22
C ILE A 39 -0.43 3.13 -17.90
N LEU A 40 0.70 2.46 -17.60
CA LEU A 40 0.86 1.72 -16.35
C LEU A 40 0.76 2.67 -15.15
N LEU A 41 1.47 3.80 -15.19
CA LEU A 41 1.48 4.75 -14.08
C LEU A 41 0.08 5.32 -13.82
N GLU A 42 -0.67 5.65 -14.87
CA GLU A 42 -2.06 6.12 -14.74
C GLU A 42 -2.96 5.05 -14.10
N HIS A 43 -2.75 3.79 -14.47
CA HIS A 43 -3.47 2.67 -13.86
C HIS A 43 -3.12 2.52 -12.38
N LEU A 44 -1.82 2.65 -12.03
CA LEU A 44 -1.37 2.58 -10.65
C LEU A 44 -1.96 3.71 -9.80
N VAL A 45 -2.14 4.91 -10.36
CA VAL A 45 -2.83 6.02 -9.67
C VAL A 45 -4.23 5.59 -9.26
N VAL A 46 -4.99 4.97 -10.16
CA VAL A 46 -6.34 4.51 -9.88
C VAL A 46 -6.36 3.45 -8.78
N LEU A 47 -5.43 2.50 -8.84
CA LEU A 47 -5.32 1.44 -7.82
C LEU A 47 -4.98 2.01 -6.45
N GLU A 48 -4.02 2.93 -6.38
CA GLU A 48 -3.63 3.55 -5.11
C GLU A 48 -4.74 4.43 -4.54
N ASP A 49 -5.48 5.16 -5.39
CA ASP A 49 -6.62 5.95 -4.95
C ASP A 49 -7.72 5.07 -4.35
N HIS A 50 -8.00 3.95 -4.98
CA HIS A 50 -8.96 2.97 -4.46
C HIS A 50 -8.51 2.42 -3.10
N SER A 51 -7.26 2.01 -2.98
CA SER A 51 -6.70 1.49 -1.73
C SER A 51 -6.74 2.54 -0.62
N LEU A 52 -6.41 3.79 -0.95
CA LEU A 52 -6.48 4.90 0.01
C LEU A 52 -7.89 5.07 0.57
N LYS A 53 -8.90 5.06 -0.30
CA LYS A 53 -10.31 5.20 0.11
C LYS A 53 -10.77 4.04 0.99
N VAL A 54 -10.34 2.81 0.68
CA VAL A 54 -10.67 1.64 1.49
C VAL A 54 -10.06 1.78 2.89
N VAL A 55 -8.79 2.15 2.98
CA VAL A 55 -8.11 2.34 4.27
C VAL A 55 -8.80 3.44 5.09
N GLN A 56 -9.14 4.57 4.46
CA GLN A 56 -9.84 5.66 5.13
C GLN A 56 -11.21 5.22 5.65
N GLY A 57 -11.94 4.42 4.86
CA GLY A 57 -13.22 3.85 5.28
C GLY A 57 -13.08 2.93 6.48
N GLU A 58 -12.05 2.10 6.50
CA GLU A 58 -11.77 1.22 7.64
C GLU A 58 -11.42 2.03 8.90
N MET A 59 -10.66 3.13 8.74
CA MET A 59 -10.34 4.01 9.87
C MET A 59 -11.59 4.65 10.46
N GLN A 60 -12.55 5.05 9.62
CA GLN A 60 -13.80 5.65 10.07
C GLN A 60 -14.71 4.66 10.79
N GLN A 61 -14.68 3.40 10.38
CA GLN A 61 -15.52 2.34 10.94
C GLN A 61 -14.88 1.65 12.15
N LEU A 62 -13.61 1.87 12.39
CA LEU A 62 -12.89 1.21 13.47
C LEU A 62 -13.44 1.67 14.82
N ASP A 63 -13.79 0.69 15.68
CA ASP A 63 -14.17 0.97 17.06
C ASP A 63 -13.01 1.70 17.75
N PRO A 64 -13.27 2.86 18.38
CA PRO A 64 -12.21 3.62 19.07
C PRO A 64 -11.45 2.79 20.11
N LYS A 65 -12.10 1.81 20.72
CA LYS A 65 -11.47 0.89 21.65
C LYS A 65 -10.43 -0.01 20.94
N HIS A 66 -10.76 -0.48 19.73
CA HIS A 66 -9.86 -1.33 18.96
C HIS A 66 -8.70 -0.53 18.37
N ALA A 67 -8.89 0.76 18.15
CA ALA A 67 -7.85 1.64 17.61
C ALA A 67 -6.58 1.64 18.50
N THR A 68 -6.75 1.46 19.80
CA THR A 68 -5.64 1.47 20.78
C THR A 68 -5.03 0.10 21.01
N TYR A 69 -5.58 -0.97 20.43
CA TYR A 69 -5.04 -2.32 20.61
C TYR A 69 -3.64 -2.40 20.02
N LEU A 70 -2.75 -3.07 20.77
CA LEU A 70 -1.37 -3.24 20.35
C LEU A 70 -1.25 -4.31 19.27
N THR A 71 -0.41 -4.04 18.29
CA THR A 71 -0.03 -5.01 17.28
C THR A 71 1.26 -5.71 17.69
N SER A 72 1.46 -6.93 17.21
CA SER A 72 2.66 -7.69 17.50
C SER A 72 3.27 -8.21 16.19
N GLY A 73 4.57 -8.47 16.24
CA GLY A 73 5.29 -9.00 15.09
C GLY A 73 6.75 -8.55 15.14
N PRO A 74 7.55 -8.96 14.17
CA PRO A 74 8.95 -8.54 14.11
C PRO A 74 9.05 -7.02 13.93
N VAL A 75 10.18 -6.46 14.33
CA VAL A 75 10.48 -5.04 14.12
C VAL A 75 10.48 -4.78 12.60
N LEU A 76 9.75 -3.74 12.19
CA LEU A 76 9.70 -3.38 10.78
C LEU A 76 11.03 -2.74 10.35
N SER A 77 11.47 -3.07 9.13
CA SER A 77 12.63 -2.44 8.54
C SER A 77 12.33 -0.97 8.20
N GLN A 78 13.38 -0.15 8.07
CA GLN A 78 13.21 1.22 7.62
C GLN A 78 12.59 1.28 6.22
N GLU A 79 12.90 0.30 5.37
CA GLU A 79 12.33 0.20 4.03
C GLU A 79 10.81 0.13 4.05
N VAL A 80 10.23 -0.59 5.03
CA VAL A 80 8.77 -0.68 5.18
C VAL A 80 8.18 0.67 5.58
N THR A 81 8.82 1.38 6.52
CA THR A 81 8.33 2.69 6.97
C THR A 81 8.42 3.75 5.88
N HIS A 82 9.26 3.52 4.86
CA HIS A 82 9.42 4.39 3.71
C HIS A 82 8.88 3.77 2.42
N ALA A 83 8.03 2.73 2.52
CA ALA A 83 7.50 2.03 1.35
C ALA A 83 6.66 2.91 0.42
N GLY A 84 6.14 4.03 0.95
CA GLY A 84 5.44 5.01 0.12
C GLY A 84 6.35 5.83 -0.78
N ASP A 85 7.65 5.87 -0.50
CA ASP A 85 8.60 6.64 -1.27
C ASP A 85 8.94 5.92 -2.58
N CYS A 86 8.96 6.65 -3.67
CA CYS A 86 9.30 6.09 -4.97
C CYS A 86 10.78 6.34 -5.25
N HIS A 87 11.49 5.30 -5.65
CA HIS A 87 12.90 5.36 -6.00
C HIS A 87 13.13 5.39 -7.52
N CYS A 88 12.06 5.52 -8.29
CA CYS A 88 12.17 5.61 -9.75
C CYS A 88 12.82 6.91 -10.18
N ALA A 89 13.58 6.85 -11.27
CA ALA A 89 14.10 8.06 -11.94
C ALA A 89 12.93 8.92 -12.44
N GLY A 90 13.19 10.20 -12.75
CA GLY A 90 12.15 11.15 -13.15
C GLY A 90 11.34 10.77 -14.37
N ASP A 91 11.87 9.89 -15.25
CA ASP A 91 11.18 9.38 -16.44
C ASP A 91 11.42 7.87 -16.53
N PRO A 92 10.75 7.07 -15.66
CA PRO A 92 11.00 5.64 -15.63
C PRO A 92 10.39 4.93 -16.85
N THR A 93 11.04 3.83 -17.27
CA THR A 93 10.49 2.95 -18.29
C THR A 93 9.32 2.14 -17.70
N PHE A 94 8.60 1.42 -18.58
CA PHE A 94 7.57 0.48 -18.15
C PHE A 94 8.12 -0.55 -17.15
N GLN A 95 9.28 -1.14 -17.45
CA GLN A 95 9.88 -2.16 -16.58
C GLN A 95 10.30 -1.60 -15.23
N GLU A 96 10.89 -0.39 -15.21
CA GLU A 96 11.27 0.26 -13.97
C GLU A 96 10.06 0.60 -13.11
N SER A 97 8.99 1.09 -13.73
CA SER A 97 7.74 1.42 -13.03
C SER A 97 7.09 0.18 -12.44
N LEU A 98 7.05 -0.91 -13.21
CA LEU A 98 6.50 -2.18 -12.75
C LEU A 98 7.29 -2.76 -11.58
N ALA A 99 8.62 -2.78 -11.69
CA ALA A 99 9.49 -3.30 -10.62
C ALA A 99 9.31 -2.50 -9.33
N CYS A 100 9.23 -1.18 -9.42
CA CYS A 100 9.01 -0.31 -8.26
C CYS A 100 7.66 -0.62 -7.59
N ALA A 101 6.61 -0.78 -8.37
CA ALA A 101 5.28 -1.08 -7.83
C ALA A 101 5.26 -2.43 -7.10
N LEU A 102 5.84 -3.46 -7.70
CA LEU A 102 5.87 -4.81 -7.10
C LEU A 102 6.70 -4.85 -5.82
N GLU A 103 7.83 -4.18 -5.79
CA GLU A 103 8.67 -4.10 -4.60
C GLU A 103 7.95 -3.40 -3.45
N SER A 104 7.28 -2.28 -3.73
CA SER A 104 6.53 -1.55 -2.73
C SER A 104 5.38 -2.38 -2.14
N ASP A 105 4.67 -3.13 -2.99
CA ASP A 105 3.60 -4.01 -2.54
C ASP A 105 4.13 -5.13 -1.65
N HIS A 106 5.32 -5.64 -1.94
CA HIS A 106 5.96 -6.64 -1.11
C HIS A 106 6.29 -6.11 0.31
N LEU A 107 6.80 -4.87 0.37
CA LEU A 107 7.08 -4.23 1.66
C LEU A 107 5.82 -3.99 2.48
N LEU A 108 4.71 -3.68 1.80
CA LEU A 108 3.41 -3.48 2.44
C LEU A 108 2.92 -4.73 3.19
N ASP A 109 3.28 -5.91 2.70
CA ASP A 109 2.90 -7.18 3.33
C ASP A 109 3.36 -7.28 4.79
N GLN A 110 4.50 -6.68 5.12
CA GLN A 110 5.01 -6.68 6.49
C GLN A 110 4.11 -5.89 7.45
N LEU A 111 3.49 -4.80 6.97
CA LEU A 111 2.53 -4.03 7.77
C LEU A 111 1.26 -4.84 8.03
N LEU A 112 0.77 -5.55 7.02
CA LEU A 112 -0.41 -6.39 7.15
C LEU A 112 -0.17 -7.55 8.13
N HIS A 113 1.04 -8.09 8.14
CA HIS A 113 1.44 -9.13 9.09
C HIS A 113 1.32 -8.65 10.54
N ARG A 114 1.67 -7.38 10.81
CA ARG A 114 1.53 -6.84 12.16
C ARG A 114 0.08 -6.74 12.59
N LEU A 115 -0.83 -6.37 11.69
CA LEU A 115 -2.26 -6.37 11.99
C LEU A 115 -2.77 -7.78 12.31
N GLU A 116 -2.33 -8.78 11.56
CA GLU A 116 -2.69 -10.17 11.79
C GLU A 116 -2.20 -10.68 13.15
N GLY A 117 -1.11 -10.10 13.68
CA GLY A 117 -0.60 -10.40 15.01
C GLY A 117 -1.46 -9.87 16.14
N CYS A 118 -2.44 -9.02 15.86
CA CYS A 118 -3.35 -8.50 16.88
C CYS A 118 -4.49 -9.49 17.12
N SER A 119 -4.29 -10.43 18.05
CA SER A 119 -5.27 -11.48 18.34
C SER A 119 -6.30 -11.09 19.40
N ALA A 120 -6.23 -9.85 19.92
CA ALA A 120 -7.12 -9.41 21.02
C ALA A 120 -8.57 -9.21 20.58
N ALA A 121 -8.83 -8.98 19.29
CA ALA A 121 -10.18 -8.72 18.79
C ALA A 121 -10.40 -9.39 17.43
N PRO A 122 -11.42 -10.26 17.29
CA PRO A 122 -11.76 -10.88 16.01
C PRO A 122 -12.06 -9.86 14.92
N SER A 123 -12.62 -8.69 15.26
CA SER A 123 -12.89 -7.61 14.31
C SER A 123 -11.61 -7.06 13.68
N VAL A 124 -10.50 -7.02 14.42
CA VAL A 124 -9.21 -6.59 13.89
C VAL A 124 -8.65 -7.63 12.92
N LEU A 125 -8.84 -8.91 13.21
CA LEU A 125 -8.44 -9.97 12.28
C LEU A 125 -9.26 -9.90 10.98
N GLY A 126 -10.55 -9.57 11.08
CA GLY A 126 -11.41 -9.33 9.93
C GLY A 126 -10.95 -8.15 9.10
N LEU A 127 -10.55 -7.06 9.75
CA LEU A 127 -9.96 -5.89 9.10
C LEU A 127 -8.68 -6.28 8.34
N ALA A 128 -7.78 -7.00 8.99
CA ALA A 128 -6.53 -7.46 8.37
C ALA A 128 -6.81 -8.31 7.14
N LYS A 129 -7.80 -9.21 7.20
CA LYS A 129 -8.19 -10.03 6.07
C LYS A 129 -8.71 -9.18 4.90
N ARG A 130 -9.57 -8.19 5.18
CA ARG A 130 -10.09 -7.31 4.12
C ARG A 130 -8.97 -6.54 3.42
N LEU A 131 -7.99 -6.04 4.16
CA LEU A 131 -6.85 -5.34 3.59
C LEU A 131 -5.95 -6.28 2.79
N ARG A 132 -5.77 -7.52 3.25
CA ARG A 132 -4.99 -8.51 2.50
C ARG A 132 -5.69 -8.90 1.20
N ASP A 133 -6.99 -9.10 1.23
CA ASP A 133 -7.78 -9.39 0.01
C ASP A 133 -7.68 -8.22 -0.99
N LEU A 134 -7.68 -6.99 -0.49
CA LEU A 134 -7.49 -5.79 -1.32
C LEU A 134 -6.14 -5.82 -2.04
N GLU A 135 -5.06 -6.14 -1.32
CA GLU A 135 -3.72 -6.22 -1.90
C GLU A 135 -3.58 -7.36 -2.90
N GLU A 136 -4.18 -8.51 -2.63
CA GLU A 136 -4.19 -9.63 -3.57
C GLU A 136 -4.92 -9.26 -4.86
N THR A 137 -6.05 -8.58 -4.76
CA THR A 137 -6.82 -8.11 -5.93
C THR A 137 -5.99 -7.11 -6.74
N LYS A 138 -5.35 -6.16 -6.07
CA LYS A 138 -4.46 -5.17 -6.70
C LYS A 138 -3.31 -5.87 -7.44
N GLY A 139 -2.66 -6.85 -6.79
CA GLY A 139 -1.59 -7.62 -7.40
C GLY A 139 -2.04 -8.36 -8.66
N ARG A 140 -3.23 -8.95 -8.64
CA ARG A 140 -3.79 -9.60 -9.83
C ARG A 140 -4.08 -8.61 -10.96
N GLN A 141 -4.57 -7.41 -10.63
CA GLN A 141 -4.83 -6.37 -11.63
C GLN A 141 -3.53 -5.90 -12.28
N ILE A 142 -2.46 -5.74 -11.52
CA ILE A 142 -1.14 -5.40 -12.06
C ILE A 142 -0.63 -6.53 -12.95
N ALA A 143 -0.74 -7.79 -12.51
CA ALA A 143 -0.30 -8.94 -13.30
C ALA A 143 -1.09 -9.06 -14.61
N ASN A 144 -2.39 -8.81 -14.58
CA ASN A 144 -3.22 -8.84 -15.79
C ASN A 144 -2.82 -7.74 -16.77
N PHE A 145 -2.45 -6.57 -16.26
CA PHE A 145 -1.97 -5.47 -17.10
C PHE A 145 -0.72 -5.88 -17.89
N THR A 146 0.19 -6.63 -17.26
CA THR A 146 1.43 -7.08 -17.92
C THR A 146 1.20 -8.15 -18.98
N ARG A 147 0.02 -8.77 -19.03
CA ARG A 147 -0.33 -9.79 -20.03
C ARG A 147 -1.00 -9.21 -21.27
N MET A 148 -1.17 -7.91 -21.32
CA MET A 148 -1.89 -7.24 -22.42
C MET A 148 -0.97 -6.86 -23.57
N ASP A 149 0.14 -7.51 -23.74
CA ASP A 149 1.11 -7.29 -24.83
C ASP A 149 0.58 -7.83 -26.17
#